data_df428adb3715ee57712f3558f353c19d
#
_entry.id   df428adb3715ee57712f3558f353c19d
#
_cell.length_a   1.000
_cell.length_b   1.000
_cell.length_c   1.000
_cell.angle_alpha   90.00
_cell.angle_beta   90.00
_cell.angle_gamma   90.00
#
_symmetry.space_group_name_H-M   'P 1'
#
loop_
_entity.id
_entity.type
_entity.pdbx_description
1 polymer ?
#
loop_
_entity_poly.entity_id
_entity_poly.type
_entity_poly.pdbx_seq_one_letter_code
_entity_poly.pdbx_strand_id
1 'polypeptide(L)'
;MKKNIIILFLLLHQSFFAQSQTKIIDMHIHSYTDSDFGDREPSQDYYGKKGSKDAESHRIETFAAFEKFNIVKAMVSGNPESVENWVAKDDDHRIIRGILMFSPNDHEMDSVKFEQMVKDKKIEVFGETAPYYGGTTLSDSIWQPYLRICEKYDIPVAVHTGGGDPGGTYSWSPKARLKLGDPYLIEDVLVKYPKLRIYMMHAGGEDWPEHAIRLMAYYPQLYTDLAVMLWVEPNTQRYVKEFLQNIKEAGYLNRVMFGSDQMKWPYAIGKSVDFLNSLDFLTEQDKEDIFYNNAARFLKLKE
;
A
#
# COMPACT_ATOMS: atom_id res chain seq x y z
N MET A 1 -75.10 -23.59 2.80
CA MET A 1 -74.22 -22.59 2.14
C MET A 1 -72.86 -22.61 2.85
N LYS A 2 -71.86 -23.31 2.27
CA LYS A 2 -70.50 -23.36 2.80
C LYS A 2 -69.69 -22.33 2.04
N LYS A 3 -69.15 -21.30 2.76
CA LYS A 3 -68.24 -20.29 2.20
C LYS A 3 -66.81 -20.86 2.21
N ASN A 4 -66.25 -21.08 1.04
CA ASN A 4 -64.83 -21.39 0.88
C ASN A 4 -64.04 -20.10 0.95
N ILE A 5 -63.17 -19.99 1.95
CA ILE A 5 -62.17 -18.92 2.06
C ILE A 5 -60.90 -19.41 1.36
N ILE A 6 -60.59 -18.79 0.23
CA ILE A 6 -59.32 -19.02 -0.48
C ILE A 6 -58.30 -18.07 0.15
N ILE A 7 -57.33 -18.63 0.91
CA ILE A 7 -56.17 -17.89 1.43
C ILE A 7 -55.11 -17.89 0.33
N LEU A 8 -54.89 -16.72 -0.25
CA LEU A 8 -53.87 -16.50 -1.26
C LEU A 8 -52.54 -16.21 -0.50
N PHE A 9 -51.63 -17.20 -0.46
CA PHE A 9 -50.27 -17.01 0.02
C PHE A 9 -49.45 -16.24 -1.04
N LEU A 10 -49.24 -14.94 -0.82
CA LEU A 10 -48.27 -14.16 -1.54
C LEU A 10 -46.86 -14.52 -1.01
N LEU A 11 -46.15 -15.40 -1.72
CA LEU A 11 -44.73 -15.64 -1.55
C LEU A 11 -43.96 -14.40 -2.06
N LEU A 12 -43.63 -13.52 -1.13
CA LEU A 12 -42.62 -12.45 -1.36
C LEU A 12 -41.25 -13.13 -1.56
N HIS A 13 -40.85 -13.31 -2.81
CA HIS A 13 -39.49 -13.61 -3.16
C HIS A 13 -38.65 -12.33 -2.87
N GLN A 14 -38.07 -12.23 -1.68
CA GLN A 14 -36.97 -11.31 -1.43
C GLN A 14 -35.78 -11.86 -2.18
N SER A 15 -35.55 -11.32 -3.37
CA SER A 15 -34.27 -11.49 -4.06
C SER A 15 -33.21 -10.76 -3.22
N PHE A 16 -32.52 -11.50 -2.34
CA PHE A 16 -31.26 -11.06 -1.80
C PHE A 16 -30.29 -10.97 -2.99
N PHE A 17 -30.19 -9.81 -3.60
CA PHE A 17 -29.01 -9.47 -4.34
C PHE A 17 -27.88 -9.44 -3.29
N ALA A 18 -27.10 -10.49 -3.21
CA ALA A 18 -25.81 -10.44 -2.56
C ALA A 18 -25.06 -9.33 -3.28
N GLN A 19 -24.97 -8.15 -2.65
CA GLN A 19 -24.16 -7.06 -3.17
C GLN A 19 -22.73 -7.61 -3.20
N SER A 20 -22.21 -7.80 -4.40
CA SER A 20 -20.82 -8.27 -4.58
C SER A 20 -19.92 -7.31 -3.80
N GLN A 21 -19.23 -7.83 -2.80
CA GLN A 21 -18.32 -7.03 -2.03
C GLN A 21 -17.24 -6.47 -2.98
N THR A 22 -16.98 -5.16 -2.90
CA THR A 22 -15.98 -4.47 -3.73
C THR A 22 -14.65 -5.20 -3.65
N LYS A 23 -14.05 -5.51 -4.81
CA LYS A 23 -12.71 -6.07 -4.87
C LYS A 23 -11.70 -5.00 -4.42
N ILE A 24 -10.68 -5.43 -3.69
CA ILE A 24 -9.63 -4.54 -3.21
C ILE A 24 -8.26 -5.04 -3.70
N ILE A 25 -7.43 -4.12 -4.17
CA ILE A 25 -6.00 -4.32 -4.33
C ILE A 25 -5.32 -3.47 -3.27
N ASP A 26 -4.65 -4.11 -2.31
CA ASP A 26 -3.87 -3.41 -1.29
C ASP A 26 -2.44 -3.20 -1.81
N MET A 27 -2.08 -1.95 -2.09
CA MET A 27 -0.79 -1.61 -2.68
C MET A 27 0.33 -1.43 -1.66
N HIS A 28 0.06 -1.73 -0.37
CA HIS A 28 1.04 -1.55 0.69
C HIS A 28 0.79 -2.50 1.86
N ILE A 29 1.43 -3.63 1.82
CA ILE A 29 1.42 -4.66 2.87
C ILE A 29 2.87 -5.01 3.23
N HIS A 30 3.12 -5.27 4.50
CA HIS A 30 4.43 -5.75 4.97
C HIS A 30 4.40 -7.22 5.37
N SER A 31 5.46 -7.95 5.02
CA SER A 31 5.77 -9.26 5.58
C SER A 31 7.05 -9.19 6.43
N TYR A 32 7.13 -10.02 7.44
CA TYR A 32 8.22 -10.04 8.40
C TYR A 32 8.74 -11.46 8.62
N THR A 33 9.99 -11.56 9.08
CA THR A 33 10.58 -12.78 9.63
C THR A 33 10.41 -12.80 11.15
N ASP A 34 10.64 -13.94 11.82
CA ASP A 34 10.57 -14.02 13.28
C ASP A 34 11.58 -13.08 13.97
N SER A 35 12.74 -12.85 13.34
CA SER A 35 13.73 -11.92 13.87
C SER A 35 13.22 -10.46 13.93
N ASP A 36 12.24 -10.08 13.10
CA ASP A 36 11.65 -8.75 13.13
C ASP A 36 10.71 -8.54 14.31
N PHE A 37 10.20 -9.64 14.92
CA PHE A 37 9.37 -9.59 16.13
C PHE A 37 10.22 -9.58 17.41
N GLY A 38 11.37 -10.27 17.40
CA GLY A 38 12.27 -10.39 18.56
C GLY A 38 11.63 -11.11 19.75
N ASP A 39 12.32 -11.09 20.90
CA ASP A 39 11.86 -11.75 22.14
C ASP A 39 10.98 -10.84 23.01
N ARG A 40 10.56 -9.69 22.52
CA ARG A 40 9.78 -8.72 23.27
C ARG A 40 8.28 -8.96 23.07
N GLU A 41 7.48 -8.55 24.06
CA GLU A 41 6.03 -8.41 23.89
C GLU A 41 5.72 -7.59 22.62
N PRO A 42 4.70 -7.97 21.82
CA PRO A 42 4.29 -7.22 20.66
C PRO A 42 4.07 -5.74 21.00
N SER A 43 4.62 -4.86 20.16
CA SER A 43 4.45 -3.42 20.34
C SER A 43 2.98 -3.02 20.24
N GLN A 44 2.61 -1.98 20.96
CA GLN A 44 1.30 -1.36 20.83
C GLN A 44 1.29 -0.36 19.68
N ASP A 45 0.17 -0.28 18.99
CA ASP A 45 -0.08 0.76 18.01
C ASP A 45 -0.47 2.08 18.69
N TYR A 46 -0.81 3.09 17.88
CA TYR A 46 -1.29 4.39 18.37
C TYR A 46 -2.63 4.33 19.11
N TYR A 47 -3.35 3.21 19.03
CA TYR A 47 -4.62 2.95 19.73
C TYR A 47 -4.45 2.02 20.94
N GLY A 48 -3.22 1.69 21.31
CA GLY A 48 -2.90 0.81 22.43
C GLY A 48 -3.15 -0.68 22.13
N LYS A 49 -3.35 -1.07 20.87
CA LYS A 49 -3.52 -2.48 20.48
C LYS A 49 -2.17 -3.11 20.18
N LYS A 50 -1.98 -4.29 20.71
CA LYS A 50 -0.77 -5.09 20.45
C LYS A 50 -0.78 -5.59 19.00
N GLY A 51 0.40 -5.63 18.38
CA GLY A 51 0.63 -6.29 17.12
C GLY A 51 0.53 -7.81 17.21
N SER A 52 0.69 -8.47 16.07
CA SER A 52 0.77 -9.92 16.01
C SER A 52 1.95 -10.44 16.84
N LYS A 53 1.83 -11.66 17.33
CA LYS A 53 2.80 -12.26 18.26
C LYS A 53 4.13 -12.61 17.59
N ASP A 54 4.07 -13.13 16.36
CA ASP A 54 5.19 -13.65 15.58
C ASP A 54 4.87 -13.56 14.08
N ALA A 55 5.83 -13.90 13.23
CA ALA A 55 5.68 -13.81 11.77
C ALA A 55 4.56 -14.70 11.24
N GLU A 56 4.37 -15.88 11.79
CA GLU A 56 3.32 -16.82 11.36
C GLU A 56 1.93 -16.33 11.77
N SER A 57 1.75 -15.86 13.01
CA SER A 57 0.50 -15.24 13.46
C SER A 57 0.15 -14.03 12.59
N HIS A 58 1.15 -13.19 12.30
CA HIS A 58 0.99 -12.01 11.45
C HIS A 58 0.49 -12.37 10.05
N ARG A 59 1.09 -13.38 9.41
CA ARG A 59 0.65 -13.86 8.11
C ARG A 59 -0.78 -14.39 8.15
N ILE A 60 -1.10 -15.26 9.13
CA ILE A 60 -2.44 -15.86 9.26
C ILE A 60 -3.50 -14.77 9.46
N GLU A 61 -3.25 -13.82 10.36
CA GLU A 61 -4.18 -12.73 10.65
C GLU A 61 -4.35 -11.79 9.45
N THR A 62 -3.27 -11.53 8.69
CA THR A 62 -3.34 -10.73 7.46
C THR A 62 -4.13 -11.44 6.37
N PHE A 63 -3.91 -12.75 6.16
CA PHE A 63 -4.67 -13.52 5.17
C PHE A 63 -6.16 -13.61 5.55
N ALA A 64 -6.47 -13.75 6.84
CA ALA A 64 -7.86 -13.68 7.30
C ALA A 64 -8.51 -12.31 7.01
N ALA A 65 -7.74 -11.21 7.08
CA ALA A 65 -8.21 -9.90 6.67
C ALA A 65 -8.41 -9.83 5.13
N PHE A 66 -7.55 -10.46 4.33
CA PHE A 66 -7.73 -10.54 2.88
C PHE A 66 -9.06 -11.20 2.51
N GLU A 67 -9.40 -12.32 3.14
CA GLU A 67 -10.70 -12.98 2.95
C GLU A 67 -11.86 -12.07 3.37
N LYS A 68 -11.76 -11.52 4.57
CA LYS A 68 -12.84 -10.71 5.16
C LYS A 68 -13.18 -9.48 4.33
N PHE A 69 -12.18 -8.83 3.73
CA PHE A 69 -12.35 -7.58 3.01
C PHE A 69 -12.26 -7.73 1.49
N ASN A 70 -12.26 -8.95 0.97
CA ASN A 70 -12.17 -9.25 -0.46
C ASN A 70 -10.93 -8.62 -1.13
N ILE A 71 -9.77 -8.73 -0.45
CA ILE A 71 -8.49 -8.32 -1.03
C ILE A 71 -8.04 -9.39 -2.02
N VAL A 72 -8.12 -9.05 -3.30
CA VAL A 72 -7.84 -9.99 -4.41
C VAL A 72 -6.40 -9.94 -4.88
N LYS A 73 -5.68 -8.85 -4.56
CA LYS A 73 -4.25 -8.69 -4.77
C LYS A 73 -3.65 -7.84 -3.65
N ALA A 74 -2.40 -8.12 -3.29
CA ALA A 74 -1.66 -7.37 -2.29
C ALA A 74 -0.20 -7.22 -2.72
N MET A 75 0.32 -5.99 -2.79
CA MET A 75 1.74 -5.73 -2.91
C MET A 75 2.38 -5.90 -1.54
N VAL A 76 3.16 -6.95 -1.39
CA VAL A 76 3.79 -7.33 -0.13
C VAL A 76 5.26 -6.96 -0.15
N SER A 77 5.62 -6.00 0.66
CA SER A 77 6.97 -5.51 0.89
C SER A 77 7.60 -6.19 2.10
N GLY A 78 8.85 -6.60 1.97
CA GLY A 78 9.57 -7.25 3.07
C GLY A 78 10.95 -7.74 2.67
N ASN A 79 11.57 -8.49 3.58
CA ASN A 79 12.73 -9.29 3.23
C ASN A 79 12.34 -10.35 2.19
N PRO A 80 13.15 -10.64 1.16
CA PRO A 80 12.83 -11.64 0.15
C PRO A 80 12.40 -13.00 0.70
N GLU A 81 12.98 -13.45 1.82
CA GLU A 81 12.61 -14.70 2.47
C GLU A 81 11.18 -14.65 3.03
N SER A 82 10.80 -13.56 3.72
CA SER A 82 9.45 -13.42 4.27
C SER A 82 8.39 -13.33 3.17
N VAL A 83 8.69 -12.63 2.09
CA VAL A 83 7.77 -12.52 0.93
C VAL A 83 7.57 -13.88 0.27
N GLU A 84 8.65 -14.64 0.00
CA GLU A 84 8.54 -15.98 -0.60
C GLU A 84 7.83 -16.98 0.34
N ASN A 85 8.00 -16.84 1.66
CA ASN A 85 7.22 -17.63 2.63
C ASN A 85 5.72 -17.37 2.49
N TRP A 86 5.30 -16.10 2.34
CA TRP A 86 3.90 -15.75 2.14
C TRP A 86 3.37 -16.26 0.81
N VAL A 87 4.15 -16.10 -0.28
CA VAL A 87 3.79 -16.63 -1.61
C VAL A 87 3.56 -18.14 -1.58
N ALA A 88 4.42 -18.89 -0.87
CA ALA A 88 4.30 -20.33 -0.74
C ALA A 88 3.04 -20.80 0.05
N LYS A 89 2.36 -19.87 0.75
CA LYS A 89 1.17 -20.11 1.57
C LYS A 89 -0.09 -19.43 0.99
N ASP A 90 0.04 -18.74 -0.15
CA ASP A 90 -1.05 -18.01 -0.81
C ASP A 90 -1.62 -18.84 -1.97
N ASP A 91 -2.55 -19.73 -1.66
CA ASP A 91 -3.20 -20.59 -2.63
C ASP A 91 -4.01 -19.82 -3.68
N ASP A 92 -4.45 -18.60 -3.35
CA ASP A 92 -5.24 -17.73 -4.23
C ASP A 92 -4.39 -16.85 -5.16
N HIS A 93 -3.05 -16.94 -5.04
CA HIS A 93 -2.10 -16.15 -5.84
C HIS A 93 -2.34 -14.63 -5.77
N ARG A 94 -2.64 -14.12 -4.58
CA ARG A 94 -2.91 -12.69 -4.34
C ARG A 94 -1.66 -11.84 -4.23
N ILE A 95 -0.54 -12.45 -3.82
CA ILE A 95 0.70 -11.74 -3.50
C ILE A 95 1.38 -11.23 -4.77
N ILE A 96 1.69 -9.93 -4.77
CA ILE A 96 2.62 -9.27 -5.70
C ILE A 96 3.91 -9.04 -4.92
N ARG A 97 5.02 -9.59 -5.43
CA ARG A 97 6.31 -9.61 -4.72
C ARG A 97 6.97 -8.24 -4.73
N GLY A 98 6.98 -7.58 -3.58
CA GLY A 98 7.78 -6.39 -3.31
C GLY A 98 9.10 -6.71 -2.63
N ILE A 99 9.92 -5.70 -2.43
CA ILE A 99 11.16 -5.78 -1.65
C ILE A 99 11.35 -4.50 -0.85
N LEU A 100 11.46 -4.61 0.48
CA LEU A 100 11.74 -3.48 1.37
C LEU A 100 13.23 -3.14 1.34
N MET A 101 13.59 -1.90 0.98
CA MET A 101 14.96 -1.44 1.00
C MET A 101 15.08 -0.01 1.53
N PHE A 102 15.87 0.18 2.57
CA PHE A 102 16.24 1.50 3.13
C PHE A 102 17.54 2.04 2.54
N SER A 103 18.39 1.14 2.08
CA SER A 103 19.68 1.44 1.46
C SER A 103 19.97 0.45 0.34
N PRO A 104 20.76 0.84 -0.68
CA PRO A 104 21.35 -0.14 -1.61
C PRO A 104 22.13 -1.20 -0.82
N ASN A 105 22.06 -2.43 -1.31
CA ASN A 105 22.63 -3.64 -0.70
C ASN A 105 21.95 -4.12 0.60
N ASP A 106 20.83 -3.55 1.02
CA ASP A 106 19.99 -4.20 2.03
C ASP A 106 19.67 -5.63 1.57
N HIS A 107 19.60 -6.56 2.50
CA HIS A 107 19.41 -7.99 2.22
C HIS A 107 20.47 -8.58 1.27
N GLU A 108 21.68 -8.03 1.29
CA GLU A 108 22.76 -8.40 0.35
C GLU A 108 22.31 -8.27 -1.13
N MET A 109 21.45 -7.28 -1.40
CA MET A 109 20.81 -7.07 -2.69
C MET A 109 21.56 -6.02 -3.50
N ASP A 110 22.72 -6.40 -4.09
CA ASP A 110 23.34 -5.56 -5.09
C ASP A 110 22.49 -5.49 -6.39
N SER A 111 22.83 -4.58 -7.29
CA SER A 111 22.04 -4.41 -8.52
C SER A 111 22.10 -5.61 -9.48
N VAL A 112 23.12 -6.47 -9.39
CA VAL A 112 23.22 -7.68 -10.23
C VAL A 112 22.25 -8.75 -9.73
N LYS A 113 22.25 -9.00 -8.43
CA LYS A 113 21.30 -9.91 -7.78
C LYS A 113 19.86 -9.41 -7.95
N PHE A 114 19.64 -8.09 -7.81
CA PHE A 114 18.34 -7.48 -8.04
C PHE A 114 17.83 -7.73 -9.47
N GLU A 115 18.68 -7.48 -10.50
CA GLU A 115 18.30 -7.76 -11.90
C GLU A 115 17.97 -9.23 -12.12
N GLN A 116 18.72 -10.14 -11.48
CA GLN A 116 18.44 -11.57 -11.60
C GLN A 116 17.08 -11.92 -10.96
N MET A 117 16.79 -11.40 -9.77
CA MET A 117 15.50 -11.65 -9.11
C MET A 117 14.32 -11.08 -9.89
N VAL A 118 14.50 -9.93 -10.56
CA VAL A 118 13.49 -9.38 -11.48
C VAL A 118 13.24 -10.32 -12.64
N LYS A 119 14.31 -10.86 -13.28
CA LYS A 119 14.19 -11.85 -14.39
C LYS A 119 13.48 -13.13 -13.94
N ASP A 120 13.76 -13.57 -12.72
CA ASP A 120 13.17 -14.78 -12.11
C ASP A 120 11.76 -14.54 -11.55
N LYS A 121 11.19 -13.33 -11.73
CA LYS A 121 9.89 -12.90 -11.21
C LYS A 121 9.75 -13.02 -9.68
N LYS A 122 10.87 -12.90 -8.97
CA LYS A 122 10.93 -12.85 -7.51
C LYS A 122 10.85 -11.44 -6.96
N ILE A 123 10.91 -10.43 -7.83
CA ILE A 123 10.60 -9.03 -7.58
C ILE A 123 9.70 -8.56 -8.71
N GLU A 124 8.48 -8.14 -8.38
CA GLU A 124 7.46 -7.62 -9.30
C GLU A 124 7.21 -6.13 -9.08
N VAL A 125 7.56 -5.61 -7.88
CA VAL A 125 7.56 -4.20 -7.51
C VAL A 125 8.83 -3.89 -6.74
N PHE A 126 9.55 -2.85 -7.12
CA PHE A 126 10.67 -2.34 -6.34
C PHE A 126 10.12 -1.43 -5.23
N GLY A 127 9.86 -2.01 -4.09
CA GLY A 127 9.24 -1.30 -2.96
C GLY A 127 8.69 -2.22 -1.85
N GLU A 128 8.61 -1.67 -0.67
CA GLU A 128 8.81 -0.27 -0.35
C GLU A 128 10.30 0.10 -0.45
N THR A 129 10.64 1.08 -1.29
CA THR A 129 11.96 1.71 -1.18
C THR A 129 11.82 2.93 -0.28
N ALA A 130 12.55 2.94 0.81
CA ALA A 130 12.48 4.00 1.81
C ALA A 130 13.86 4.65 2.07
N PRO A 131 14.44 5.34 1.07
CA PRO A 131 15.72 6.03 1.17
C PRO A 131 15.79 6.99 2.36
N TYR A 132 14.64 7.55 2.72
CA TYR A 132 14.42 8.39 3.89
C TYR A 132 15.09 7.84 5.15
N TYR A 133 14.88 6.55 5.47
CA TYR A 133 15.46 5.90 6.65
C TYR A 133 16.97 5.69 6.54
N GLY A 134 17.47 5.49 5.32
CA GLY A 134 18.90 5.41 5.02
C GLY A 134 19.63 6.74 4.99
N GLY A 135 18.90 7.87 5.09
CA GLY A 135 19.44 9.22 5.04
C GLY A 135 19.77 9.71 3.63
N THR A 136 19.11 9.14 2.62
CA THR A 136 19.27 9.45 1.20
C THR A 136 17.93 9.77 0.55
N THR A 137 17.93 10.06 -0.74
CA THR A 137 16.74 10.21 -1.58
C THR A 137 16.81 9.25 -2.76
N LEU A 138 15.69 8.95 -3.39
CA LEU A 138 15.67 8.09 -4.57
C LEU A 138 16.43 8.71 -5.76
N SER A 139 16.60 10.04 -5.77
CA SER A 139 17.36 10.77 -6.78
C SER A 139 18.88 10.59 -6.65
N ASP A 140 19.38 10.13 -5.51
CA ASP A 140 20.80 9.93 -5.30
C ASP A 140 21.39 8.87 -6.24
N SER A 141 22.66 9.06 -6.61
CA SER A 141 23.35 8.21 -7.60
C SER A 141 23.40 6.73 -7.23
N ILE A 142 23.38 6.41 -5.93
CA ILE A 142 23.43 5.04 -5.42
C ILE A 142 22.19 4.19 -5.81
N TRP A 143 21.04 4.84 -6.06
CA TRP A 143 19.81 4.15 -6.48
C TRP A 143 19.68 3.96 -8.00
N GLN A 144 20.51 4.67 -8.77
CA GLN A 144 20.42 4.68 -10.23
C GLN A 144 20.58 3.31 -10.91
N PRO A 145 21.42 2.37 -10.41
CA PRO A 145 21.47 1.02 -10.97
C PRO A 145 20.13 0.29 -10.92
N TYR A 146 19.42 0.40 -9.79
CA TYR A 146 18.12 -0.24 -9.57
C TYR A 146 17.02 0.40 -10.44
N LEU A 147 16.98 1.73 -10.51
CA LEU A 147 15.98 2.45 -11.31
C LEU A 147 16.11 2.15 -12.80
N ARG A 148 17.34 2.01 -13.32
CA ARG A 148 17.56 1.58 -14.72
C ARG A 148 17.03 0.18 -14.98
N ILE A 149 17.17 -0.74 -14.03
CA ILE A 149 16.63 -2.09 -14.12
C ILE A 149 15.11 -2.04 -14.12
N CYS A 150 14.52 -1.27 -13.21
CA CYS A 150 13.07 -1.09 -13.12
C CYS A 150 12.48 -0.55 -14.44
N GLU A 151 13.06 0.51 -15.01
CA GLU A 151 12.58 1.03 -16.31
C GLU A 151 12.77 0.03 -17.44
N LYS A 152 13.93 -0.69 -17.48
CA LYS A 152 14.25 -1.68 -18.52
C LYS A 152 13.25 -2.84 -18.55
N TYR A 153 12.82 -3.31 -17.39
CA TYR A 153 11.94 -4.48 -17.26
C TYR A 153 10.49 -4.12 -16.94
N ASP A 154 10.15 -2.83 -16.97
CA ASP A 154 8.80 -2.31 -16.62
C ASP A 154 8.35 -2.74 -15.21
N ILE A 155 9.28 -2.69 -14.25
CA ILE A 155 9.00 -2.96 -12.84
C ILE A 155 8.56 -1.66 -12.17
N PRO A 156 7.37 -1.61 -11.55
CA PRO A 156 6.93 -0.45 -10.79
C PRO A 156 7.85 -0.16 -9.60
N VAL A 157 7.98 1.12 -9.26
CA VAL A 157 8.70 1.57 -8.06
C VAL A 157 7.72 2.14 -7.06
N ALA A 158 7.80 1.67 -5.83
CA ALA A 158 7.05 2.17 -4.69
C ALA A 158 8.02 2.90 -3.75
N VAL A 159 7.86 4.21 -3.61
CA VAL A 159 8.78 5.03 -2.83
C VAL A 159 8.09 5.66 -1.63
N HIS A 160 8.67 5.44 -0.46
CA HIS A 160 8.25 6.10 0.78
C HIS A 160 8.35 7.61 0.66
N THR A 161 7.28 8.32 0.97
CA THR A 161 7.23 9.79 1.09
C THR A 161 6.52 10.17 2.40
N GLY A 162 6.74 11.37 2.88
CA GLY A 162 6.24 11.77 4.20
C GLY A 162 7.24 11.46 5.33
N GLY A 163 6.78 11.65 6.54
CA GLY A 163 7.53 11.32 7.75
C GLY A 163 7.50 9.82 8.06
N GLY A 164 8.30 9.42 9.04
CA GLY A 164 8.26 8.07 9.62
C GLY A 164 7.81 8.12 11.08
N ASP A 165 8.07 7.05 11.82
CA ASP A 165 7.71 6.94 13.24
C ASP A 165 8.20 8.13 14.07
N PRO A 166 7.36 8.76 14.88
CA PRO A 166 7.77 9.77 15.83
C PRO A 166 8.90 9.25 16.74
N GLY A 167 10.03 9.97 16.75
CA GLY A 167 11.22 9.57 17.53
C GLY A 167 12.08 8.47 16.90
N GLY A 168 11.73 7.93 15.73
CA GLY A 168 12.53 6.91 15.02
C GLY A 168 13.98 7.32 14.81
N THR A 169 14.23 8.60 14.58
CA THR A 169 15.60 9.17 14.44
C THR A 169 16.48 8.96 15.68
N TYR A 170 15.89 8.82 16.85
CA TYR A 170 16.62 8.60 18.11
C TYR A 170 16.76 7.12 18.46
N SER A 171 16.23 6.21 17.66
CA SER A 171 16.22 4.78 17.93
C SER A 171 16.73 3.94 16.75
N TRP A 172 15.88 3.51 15.87
CA TRP A 172 16.20 2.53 14.83
C TRP A 172 16.62 3.16 13.48
N SER A 173 16.34 4.45 13.28
CA SER A 173 16.58 5.15 12.02
C SER A 173 17.38 6.48 12.21
N PRO A 174 18.63 6.45 12.73
CA PRO A 174 19.35 7.64 13.13
C PRO A 174 19.73 8.59 11.97
N LYS A 175 19.66 8.12 10.74
CA LYS A 175 19.93 8.91 9.52
C LYS A 175 18.68 9.61 8.97
N ALA A 176 17.49 9.19 9.38
CA ALA A 176 16.24 9.78 8.90
C ALA A 176 16.17 11.27 9.24
N ARG A 177 15.69 12.06 8.29
CA ARG A 177 15.41 13.48 8.47
C ARG A 177 14.11 13.78 7.75
N LEU A 178 13.16 14.40 8.44
CA LEU A 178 11.81 14.68 7.93
C LEU A 178 11.84 15.21 6.49
N LYS A 179 12.70 16.19 6.20
CA LYS A 179 12.88 16.78 4.87
C LYS A 179 13.21 15.78 3.75
N LEU A 180 13.69 14.57 4.06
CA LEU A 180 14.01 13.55 3.06
C LEU A 180 12.77 12.80 2.57
N GLY A 181 11.62 12.99 3.25
CA GLY A 181 10.34 12.46 2.83
C GLY A 181 9.56 13.39 1.89
N ASP A 182 10.11 14.57 1.55
CA ASP A 182 9.45 15.51 0.65
C ASP A 182 9.28 14.90 -0.75
N PRO A 183 8.05 14.80 -1.30
CA PRO A 183 7.78 14.30 -2.64
C PRO A 183 8.61 14.96 -3.75
N TYR A 184 8.94 16.23 -3.64
CA TYR A 184 9.76 16.90 -4.65
C TYR A 184 11.17 16.30 -4.84
N LEU A 185 11.66 15.53 -3.87
CA LEU A 185 12.95 14.87 -3.98
C LEU A 185 12.98 13.67 -4.96
N ILE A 186 11.82 13.26 -5.49
CA ILE A 186 11.75 12.25 -6.56
C ILE A 186 11.64 12.86 -7.97
N GLU A 187 11.57 14.19 -8.10
CA GLU A 187 11.35 14.86 -9.38
C GLU A 187 12.41 14.52 -10.42
N ASP A 188 13.69 14.51 -10.03
CA ASP A 188 14.80 14.14 -10.93
C ASP A 188 14.67 12.71 -11.46
N VAL A 189 14.09 11.79 -10.67
CA VAL A 189 13.79 10.42 -11.12
C VAL A 189 12.71 10.42 -12.19
N LEU A 190 11.64 11.20 -11.98
CA LEU A 190 10.53 11.31 -12.93
C LEU A 190 10.97 11.88 -14.27
N VAL A 191 11.86 12.88 -14.25
CA VAL A 191 12.45 13.48 -15.45
C VAL A 191 13.40 12.53 -16.16
N LYS A 192 14.25 11.84 -15.41
CA LYS A 192 15.28 10.96 -15.96
C LYS A 192 14.72 9.65 -16.52
N TYR A 193 13.66 9.12 -15.90
CA TYR A 193 13.02 7.84 -16.23
C TYR A 193 11.54 8.04 -16.60
N PRO A 194 11.23 8.66 -17.76
CA PRO A 194 9.86 9.06 -18.10
C PRO A 194 8.91 7.87 -18.36
N LYS A 195 9.45 6.67 -18.54
CA LYS A 195 8.66 5.45 -18.75
C LYS A 195 8.49 4.62 -17.47
N LEU A 196 9.18 5.00 -16.40
CA LEU A 196 9.12 4.30 -15.13
C LEU A 196 7.73 4.49 -14.51
N ARG A 197 7.08 3.37 -14.19
CA ARG A 197 5.89 3.39 -13.35
C ARG A 197 6.33 3.60 -11.90
N ILE A 198 5.88 4.66 -11.29
CA ILE A 198 6.26 5.01 -9.93
C ILE A 198 5.05 5.50 -9.14
N TYR A 199 4.97 5.12 -7.89
CA TYR A 199 3.99 5.70 -6.98
C TYR A 199 4.66 6.11 -5.65
N MET A 200 4.15 7.22 -5.13
CA MET A 200 4.46 7.70 -3.80
C MET A 200 3.66 6.90 -2.78
N MET A 201 4.30 6.28 -1.84
CA MET A 201 3.62 5.74 -0.67
C MET A 201 3.29 6.88 0.29
N HIS A 202 2.15 6.79 0.98
CA HIS A 202 1.67 7.76 1.97
C HIS A 202 1.31 9.17 1.44
N ALA A 203 1.28 9.39 0.12
CA ALA A 203 0.86 10.68 -0.47
C ALA A 203 1.59 11.92 0.09
N GLY A 204 2.85 11.79 0.50
CA GLY A 204 3.61 12.85 1.16
C GLY A 204 3.35 12.97 2.67
N GLY A 205 2.54 12.08 3.24
CA GLY A 205 2.15 12.11 4.64
C GLY A 205 1.38 13.37 5.01
N GLU A 206 1.37 13.69 6.29
CA GLU A 206 0.80 14.92 6.82
C GLU A 206 1.66 16.16 6.54
N ASP A 207 2.92 15.98 6.15
CA ASP A 207 3.88 17.08 6.00
C ASP A 207 3.81 17.75 4.63
N TRP A 208 3.58 16.98 3.53
CA TRP A 208 3.67 17.48 2.15
C TRP A 208 2.55 17.03 1.20
N PRO A 209 1.26 17.03 1.59
CA PRO A 209 0.18 16.60 0.71
C PRO A 209 0.08 17.46 -0.55
N GLU A 210 0.34 18.78 -0.45
CA GLU A 210 0.31 19.69 -1.59
C GLU A 210 1.45 19.44 -2.59
N HIS A 211 2.65 19.05 -2.10
CA HIS A 211 3.77 18.69 -2.98
C HIS A 211 3.45 17.42 -3.78
N ALA A 212 2.80 16.43 -3.14
CA ALA A 212 2.34 15.23 -3.83
C ALA A 212 1.35 15.55 -4.95
N ILE A 213 0.32 16.39 -4.67
CA ILE A 213 -0.67 16.81 -5.67
C ILE A 213 0.01 17.57 -6.82
N ARG A 214 0.94 18.47 -6.52
CA ARG A 214 1.67 19.24 -7.53
C ARG A 214 2.51 18.37 -8.44
N LEU A 215 3.25 17.40 -7.89
CA LEU A 215 3.99 16.44 -8.71
C LEU A 215 3.07 15.62 -9.60
N MET A 216 1.95 15.14 -9.08
CA MET A 216 0.98 14.40 -9.88
C MET A 216 0.37 15.24 -11.00
N ALA A 217 0.25 16.57 -10.81
CA ALA A 217 -0.21 17.48 -11.86
C ALA A 217 0.81 17.62 -13.02
N TYR A 218 2.10 17.61 -12.70
CA TYR A 218 3.17 17.77 -13.70
C TYR A 218 3.58 16.45 -14.35
N TYR A 219 3.50 15.32 -13.62
CA TYR A 219 4.01 14.02 -14.05
C TYR A 219 2.88 12.99 -14.14
N PRO A 220 2.31 12.77 -15.35
CA PRO A 220 1.14 11.90 -15.52
C PRO A 220 1.40 10.42 -15.23
N GLN A 221 2.67 9.98 -15.21
CA GLN A 221 3.06 8.62 -14.84
C GLN A 221 3.05 8.37 -13.33
N LEU A 222 2.95 9.42 -12.49
CA LEU A 222 3.03 9.34 -11.05
C LEU A 222 1.68 9.00 -10.44
N TYR A 223 1.67 7.98 -9.58
CA TYR A 223 0.55 7.56 -8.74
C TYR A 223 0.89 7.76 -7.27
N THR A 224 -0.08 7.51 -6.39
CA THR A 224 0.13 7.48 -4.94
C THR A 224 -0.79 6.47 -4.28
N ASP A 225 -0.41 6.00 -3.08
CA ASP A 225 -1.31 5.29 -2.18
C ASP A 225 -1.70 6.16 -0.97
N LEU A 226 -2.57 5.62 -0.12
CA LEU A 226 -3.07 6.25 1.10
C LEU A 226 -2.62 5.51 2.36
N ALA A 227 -1.66 4.61 2.20
CA ALA A 227 -1.22 3.70 3.24
C ALA A 227 -0.82 4.46 4.51
N VAL A 228 -0.97 3.81 5.66
CA VAL A 228 -0.80 4.35 7.01
C VAL A 228 -1.74 5.52 7.36
N MET A 229 -1.94 6.45 6.44
CA MET A 229 -2.73 7.67 6.64
C MET A 229 -4.20 7.39 7.00
N LEU A 230 -4.71 6.22 6.60
CA LEU A 230 -6.11 5.83 6.83
C LEU A 230 -6.38 5.36 8.26
N TRP A 231 -5.35 5.00 9.06
CA TRP A 231 -5.60 4.36 10.35
C TRP A 231 -4.65 4.70 11.50
N VAL A 232 -3.46 5.28 11.26
CA VAL A 232 -2.43 5.41 12.31
C VAL A 232 -2.87 6.25 13.48
N GLU A 233 -3.43 7.40 13.25
CA GLU A 233 -3.95 8.26 14.31
C GLU A 233 -5.08 9.17 13.80
N PRO A 234 -5.90 9.74 14.68
CA PRO A 234 -6.98 10.64 14.25
C PRO A 234 -6.52 11.82 13.40
N ASN A 235 -5.32 12.34 13.66
CA ASN A 235 -4.79 13.47 12.89
C ASN A 235 -4.43 13.07 11.45
N THR A 236 -3.79 11.93 11.21
CA THR A 236 -3.49 11.48 9.84
C THR A 236 -4.77 11.29 9.04
N GLN A 237 -5.84 10.79 9.65
CA GLN A 237 -7.15 10.68 9.02
C GLN A 237 -7.72 12.03 8.58
N ARG A 238 -7.48 13.10 9.34
CA ARG A 238 -7.87 14.45 8.92
C ARG A 238 -7.10 14.89 7.67
N TYR A 239 -5.78 14.71 7.67
CA TYR A 239 -4.94 15.10 6.52
C TYR A 239 -5.27 14.31 5.26
N VAL A 240 -5.48 13.00 5.35
CA VAL A 240 -5.84 12.20 4.19
C VAL A 240 -7.23 12.56 3.65
N LYS A 241 -8.16 12.96 4.51
CA LYS A 241 -9.46 13.46 4.08
C LYS A 241 -9.31 14.76 3.28
N GLU A 242 -8.54 15.72 3.77
CA GLU A 242 -8.23 16.98 3.08
C GLU A 242 -7.49 16.71 1.75
N PHE A 243 -6.50 15.82 1.76
CA PHE A 243 -5.79 15.39 0.55
C PHE A 243 -6.75 14.82 -0.50
N LEU A 244 -7.65 13.91 -0.11
CA LEU A 244 -8.63 13.31 -1.01
C LEU A 244 -9.61 14.32 -1.60
N GLN A 245 -10.03 15.31 -0.82
CA GLN A 245 -10.85 16.42 -1.32
C GLN A 245 -10.10 17.26 -2.35
N ASN A 246 -8.87 17.68 -2.03
CA ASN A 246 -8.05 18.52 -2.90
C ASN A 246 -7.66 17.80 -4.20
N ILE A 247 -7.26 16.53 -4.13
CA ILE A 247 -6.86 15.78 -5.32
C ILE A 247 -8.05 15.41 -6.21
N LYS A 248 -9.24 15.22 -5.63
CA LYS A 248 -10.49 15.05 -6.38
C LYS A 248 -10.85 16.31 -7.14
N GLU A 249 -10.80 17.47 -6.48
CA GLU A 249 -11.05 18.77 -7.10
C GLU A 249 -10.02 19.08 -8.21
N ALA A 250 -8.76 18.67 -8.01
CA ALA A 250 -7.71 18.79 -9.01
C ALA A 250 -7.87 17.84 -10.21
N GLY A 251 -8.75 16.83 -10.14
CA GLY A 251 -9.03 15.89 -11.22
C GLY A 251 -8.02 14.73 -11.33
N TYR A 252 -7.27 14.41 -10.25
CA TYR A 252 -6.24 13.35 -10.26
C TYR A 252 -6.59 12.14 -9.39
N LEU A 253 -7.82 12.04 -8.89
CA LEU A 253 -8.26 10.92 -8.04
C LEU A 253 -8.08 9.56 -8.72
N ASN A 254 -8.11 9.52 -10.06
CA ASN A 254 -7.89 8.33 -10.86
C ASN A 254 -6.45 7.76 -10.80
N ARG A 255 -5.56 8.38 -10.00
CA ARG A 255 -4.18 7.92 -9.75
C ARG A 255 -3.88 7.73 -8.26
N VAL A 256 -4.93 7.69 -7.44
CA VAL A 256 -4.86 7.37 -6.01
C VAL A 256 -5.25 5.91 -5.82
N MET A 257 -4.45 5.16 -5.09
CA MET A 257 -4.65 3.72 -4.85
C MET A 257 -4.85 3.45 -3.36
N PHE A 258 -5.56 2.39 -3.04
CA PHE A 258 -5.66 1.91 -1.67
C PHE A 258 -4.35 1.23 -1.25
N GLY A 259 -3.93 1.51 -0.03
CA GLY A 259 -2.89 0.83 0.71
C GLY A 259 -3.20 0.88 2.18
N SER A 260 -2.92 -0.20 2.92
CA SER A 260 -3.16 -0.22 4.36
C SER A 260 -1.90 0.08 5.18
N ASP A 261 -0.75 -0.40 4.74
CA ASP A 261 0.49 -0.39 5.55
C ASP A 261 0.22 -0.91 6.95
N GLN A 262 -0.26 -2.14 7.01
CA GLN A 262 -0.67 -2.76 8.27
C GLN A 262 0.49 -2.97 9.24
N MET A 263 1.74 -2.87 8.75
CA MET A 263 2.95 -3.16 9.54
C MET A 263 2.76 -4.48 10.34
N LYS A 264 2.87 -4.43 11.66
CA LYS A 264 2.67 -5.60 12.55
C LYS A 264 1.24 -5.72 13.09
N TRP A 265 0.29 -4.93 12.59
CA TRP A 265 -1.09 -4.81 13.07
C TRP A 265 -2.12 -5.14 11.99
N PRO A 266 -2.37 -6.42 11.66
CA PRO A 266 -3.27 -6.81 10.55
C PRO A 266 -4.68 -6.21 10.63
N TYR A 267 -5.18 -5.89 11.83
CA TYR A 267 -6.47 -5.22 11.99
C TYR A 267 -6.52 -3.81 11.34
N ALA A 268 -5.37 -3.20 11.05
CA ALA A 268 -5.27 -1.91 10.38
C ALA A 268 -5.89 -1.93 8.98
N ILE A 269 -5.84 -3.07 8.29
CA ILE A 269 -6.51 -3.29 7.00
C ILE A 269 -8.00 -2.94 7.12
N GLY A 270 -8.68 -3.54 8.10
CA GLY A 270 -10.11 -3.27 8.31
C GLY A 270 -10.39 -1.81 8.67
N LYS A 271 -9.56 -1.21 9.52
CA LYS A 271 -9.71 0.22 9.85
C LYS A 271 -9.56 1.12 8.63
N SER A 272 -8.59 0.81 7.75
CA SER A 272 -8.38 1.56 6.50
C SER A 272 -9.58 1.46 5.55
N VAL A 273 -10.12 0.25 5.39
CA VAL A 273 -11.32 0.01 4.57
C VAL A 273 -12.54 0.75 5.13
N ASP A 274 -12.77 0.62 6.44
CA ASP A 274 -13.91 1.25 7.12
C ASP A 274 -13.83 2.78 7.03
N PHE A 275 -12.63 3.35 7.24
CA PHE A 275 -12.45 4.79 7.15
C PHE A 275 -12.70 5.31 5.73
N LEU A 276 -12.11 4.70 4.69
CA LEU A 276 -12.33 5.13 3.30
C LEU A 276 -13.81 5.02 2.92
N ASN A 277 -14.51 3.97 3.35
CA ASN A 277 -15.93 3.80 3.12
C ASN A 277 -16.79 4.86 3.82
N SER A 278 -16.33 5.40 4.95
CA SER A 278 -17.03 6.42 5.72
C SER A 278 -17.01 7.83 5.10
N LEU A 279 -16.18 8.03 4.06
CA LEU A 279 -16.03 9.34 3.42
C LEU A 279 -17.19 9.58 2.43
N ASP A 280 -18.16 10.38 2.84
CA ASP A 280 -19.41 10.66 2.14
C ASP A 280 -19.28 11.59 0.91
N PHE A 281 -18.17 12.33 0.81
CA PHE A 281 -17.87 13.14 -0.38
C PHE A 281 -17.31 12.33 -1.55
N LEU A 282 -16.90 11.07 -1.33
CA LEU A 282 -16.52 10.12 -2.36
C LEU A 282 -17.78 9.37 -2.83
N THR A 283 -17.99 9.35 -4.16
CA THR A 283 -19.01 8.50 -4.76
C THR A 283 -18.60 7.01 -4.66
N GLU A 284 -19.54 6.10 -4.84
CA GLU A 284 -19.22 4.66 -4.88
C GLU A 284 -18.21 4.33 -5.99
N GLN A 285 -18.29 5.02 -7.14
CA GLN A 285 -17.30 4.87 -8.22
C GLN A 285 -15.91 5.38 -7.80
N ASP A 286 -15.81 6.50 -7.10
CA ASP A 286 -14.53 7.00 -6.58
C ASP A 286 -13.90 5.98 -5.64
N LYS A 287 -14.70 5.36 -4.75
CA LYS A 287 -14.25 4.32 -3.83
C LYS A 287 -13.80 3.07 -4.57
N GLU A 288 -14.56 2.60 -5.55
CA GLU A 288 -14.20 1.46 -6.38
C GLU A 288 -12.90 1.71 -7.16
N ASP A 289 -12.72 2.93 -7.68
CA ASP A 289 -11.51 3.33 -8.39
C ASP A 289 -10.30 3.32 -7.46
N ILE A 290 -10.41 3.85 -6.25
CA ILE A 290 -9.33 3.84 -5.24
C ILE A 290 -9.05 2.41 -4.77
N PHE A 291 -10.08 1.61 -4.47
CA PHE A 291 -9.91 0.26 -3.97
C PHE A 291 -9.33 -0.71 -5.01
N TYR A 292 -9.69 -0.54 -6.29
CA TYR A 292 -9.35 -1.54 -7.29
C TYR A 292 -8.88 -0.98 -8.63
N ASN A 293 -9.67 -0.17 -9.33
CA ASN A 293 -9.46 0.13 -10.74
C ASN A 293 -8.14 0.87 -11.00
N ASN A 294 -7.77 1.82 -10.13
CA ASN A 294 -6.54 2.59 -10.27
C ASN A 294 -5.29 1.70 -10.12
N ALA A 295 -5.29 0.81 -9.13
CA ALA A 295 -4.21 -0.15 -8.91
C ALA A 295 -4.14 -1.19 -10.04
N ALA A 296 -5.28 -1.71 -10.50
CA ALA A 296 -5.35 -2.66 -11.62
C ALA A 296 -4.74 -2.05 -12.90
N ARG A 297 -5.09 -0.79 -13.20
CA ARG A 297 -4.54 -0.05 -14.33
C ARG A 297 -3.03 0.19 -14.18
N PHE A 298 -2.58 0.65 -13.00
CA PHE A 298 -1.17 0.88 -12.70
C PHE A 298 -0.34 -0.40 -12.83
N LEU A 299 -0.84 -1.52 -12.34
CA LEU A 299 -0.19 -2.83 -12.40
C LEU A 299 -0.33 -3.51 -13.77
N LYS A 300 -1.14 -2.94 -14.68
CA LYS A 300 -1.45 -3.54 -15.98
C LYS A 300 -2.05 -4.95 -15.84
N LEU A 301 -2.91 -5.15 -14.84
CA LEU A 301 -3.62 -6.42 -14.69
C LEU A 301 -4.56 -6.62 -15.87
N LYS A 302 -4.62 -7.86 -16.35
CA LYS A 302 -5.60 -8.23 -17.40
C LYS A 302 -6.96 -8.40 -16.71
N GLU A 303 -8.00 -7.84 -17.33
CA GLU A 303 -9.40 -8.08 -16.97
C GLU A 303 -9.78 -9.56 -17.08
#